data_86368a6b8f73ddd9b385f692255cdb62
#
_entry.id   86368a6b8f73ddd9b385f692255cdb62
#
_cell.length_a   1.000
_cell.length_b   1.000
_cell.length_c   1.000
_cell.angle_alpha   90.00
_cell.angle_beta   90.00
_cell.angle_gamma   90.00
#
_symmetry.space_group_name_H-M   'P 1'
#
loop_
_entity.id
_entity.type
_entity.pdbx_description
1 polymer ?
#
loop_
_entity_poly.entity_id
_entity_poly.type
_entity_poly.pdbx_seq_one_letter_code
_entity_poly.pdbx_strand_id
1 'polypeptide(L)'
;MASIFSRIIAGEIPSYKIYEDELVYAFLDIHPLTPGHTLLIPKIEEPYFANLPQNYASALMLTAQKLAQALDRATCKRTQLMIAGRDVPHTHLHLIPSNSMHDLRKEETLNLTPEEMKEIQSQILSFL
;
A
#
# COMPACT_ATOMS: atom_id res chain seq x y z
N MET A 1 14.72 15.42 7.83
CA MET A 1 13.36 15.28 8.38
C MET A 1 12.74 13.99 7.85
N ALA A 2 12.18 13.21 8.73
CA ALA A 2 11.57 11.93 8.34
C ALA A 2 10.28 12.15 7.55
N SER A 3 10.06 11.33 6.52
CA SER A 3 8.81 11.35 5.77
C SER A 3 7.66 10.87 6.64
N ILE A 4 6.43 11.17 6.24
CA ILE A 4 5.24 10.68 6.93
C ILE A 4 5.24 9.14 6.97
N PHE A 5 5.76 8.49 5.92
CA PHE A 5 5.83 7.02 5.88
C PHE A 5 6.86 6.47 6.85
N SER A 6 8.01 7.13 7.01
CA SER A 6 9.00 6.74 8.02
C SER A 6 8.40 6.83 9.42
N ARG A 7 7.57 7.83 9.67
CA ARG A 7 6.89 8.01 10.96
C ARG A 7 5.85 6.93 11.21
N ILE A 8 5.17 6.46 10.15
CA ILE A 8 4.24 5.34 10.24
C ILE A 8 5.01 4.06 10.60
N ILE A 9 6.13 3.81 9.93
CA ILE A 9 6.98 2.65 10.22
C ILE A 9 7.44 2.66 11.68
N ALA A 10 7.79 3.83 12.19
CA ALA A 10 8.25 3.99 13.59
C ALA A 10 7.12 3.89 14.62
N GLY A 11 5.86 3.82 14.18
CA GLY A 11 4.71 3.76 15.08
C GLY A 11 4.28 5.10 15.63
N GLU A 12 4.86 6.20 15.16
CA GLU A 12 4.49 7.56 15.61
C GLU A 12 3.14 8.00 15.06
N ILE A 13 2.77 7.49 13.89
CA ILE A 13 1.48 7.75 13.24
C ILE A 13 0.75 6.42 13.11
N PRO A 14 -0.51 6.32 13.56
CA PRO A 14 -1.27 5.08 13.42
C PRO A 14 -1.57 4.76 11.97
N SER A 15 -1.68 3.47 11.66
CA SER A 15 -2.00 2.99 10.33
C SER A 15 -2.81 1.70 10.42
N TYR A 16 -3.51 1.37 9.34
CA TYR A 16 -4.18 0.08 9.20
C TYR A 16 -3.19 -0.89 8.56
N LYS A 17 -2.32 -1.45 9.39
CA LYS A 17 -1.22 -2.31 8.92
C LYS A 17 -1.77 -3.58 8.28
N ILE A 18 -1.18 -3.95 7.14
CA ILE A 18 -1.49 -5.16 6.39
C ILE A 18 -0.36 -6.18 6.52
N TYR A 19 0.89 -5.73 6.45
CA TYR A 19 2.05 -6.62 6.47
C TYR A 19 3.30 -5.85 6.88
N GLU A 20 4.21 -6.55 7.51
CA GLU A 20 5.50 -5.95 7.88
C GLU A 20 6.56 -7.05 8.01
N ASP A 21 7.76 -6.77 7.51
CA ASP A 21 8.94 -7.57 7.77
C ASP A 21 10.15 -6.64 7.93
N GLU A 22 11.36 -7.19 7.85
CA GLU A 22 12.58 -6.41 8.06
C GLU A 22 12.80 -5.30 7.02
N LEU A 23 12.30 -5.49 5.80
CA LEU A 23 12.59 -4.61 4.66
C LEU A 23 11.40 -3.77 4.22
N VAL A 24 10.18 -4.22 4.46
CA VAL A 24 8.98 -3.56 3.91
C VAL A 24 7.88 -3.41 4.95
N TYR A 25 6.97 -2.48 4.67
CA TYR A 25 5.79 -2.21 5.49
C TYR A 25 4.61 -1.92 4.56
N ALA A 26 3.47 -2.50 4.84
CA ALA A 26 2.25 -2.29 4.04
C ALA A 26 1.08 -1.89 4.93
N PHE A 27 0.28 -0.94 4.44
CA PHE A 27 -0.87 -0.42 5.18
C PHE A 27 -1.91 0.12 4.20
N LEU A 28 -3.15 0.23 4.67
CA LEU A 28 -4.22 0.77 3.83
C LEU A 28 -4.06 2.27 3.64
N ASP A 29 -4.32 2.75 2.41
CA ASP A 29 -4.40 4.17 2.13
C ASP A 29 -5.67 4.72 2.77
N ILE A 30 -5.56 5.79 3.57
CA ILE A 30 -6.72 6.42 4.21
C ILE A 30 -7.52 7.29 3.26
N HIS A 31 -6.99 7.54 2.07
CA HIS A 31 -7.69 8.22 0.97
C HIS A 31 -7.72 7.27 -0.25
N PRO A 32 -8.42 6.12 -0.12
CA PRO A 32 -8.32 5.08 -1.13
C PRO A 32 -9.05 5.45 -2.41
N LEU A 33 -8.50 5.00 -3.53
CA LEU A 33 -9.20 5.07 -4.82
C LEU A 33 -10.30 4.01 -4.90
N THR A 34 -10.05 2.85 -4.30
CA THR A 34 -11.02 1.77 -4.19
C THR A 34 -10.87 1.12 -2.82
N PRO A 35 -11.90 0.40 -2.32
CA PRO A 35 -11.75 -0.35 -1.08
C PRO A 35 -10.60 -1.36 -1.19
N GLY A 36 -9.69 -1.34 -0.21
CA GLY A 36 -8.52 -2.21 -0.21
C GLY A 36 -7.27 -1.59 -0.81
N HIS A 37 -7.35 -0.35 -1.32
CA HIS A 37 -6.17 0.36 -1.82
C HIS A 37 -5.07 0.34 -0.75
N THR A 38 -3.99 -0.36 -1.02
CA THR A 38 -2.89 -0.60 -0.09
C THR A 38 -1.63 0.10 -0.57
N LEU A 39 -0.87 0.64 0.37
CA LEU A 39 0.45 1.20 0.10
C LEU A 39 1.50 0.25 0.64
N LEU A 40 2.51 -0.02 -0.18
CA LEU A 40 3.65 -0.86 0.18
C LEU A 40 4.92 -0.03 0.06
N ILE A 41 5.67 0.07 1.16
CA ILE A 41 6.84 0.94 1.24
C ILE A 41 8.06 0.17 1.73
N PRO A 42 9.26 0.58 1.28
CA PRO A 42 10.50 0.07 1.86
C PRO A 42 10.76 0.73 3.21
N LYS A 43 11.48 0.03 4.08
CA LYS A 43 11.86 0.58 5.39
C LYS A 43 13.11 1.47 5.33
N ILE A 44 13.40 2.01 4.15
CA ILE A 44 14.38 3.08 3.97
C ILE A 44 13.70 4.24 3.25
N GLU A 45 14.16 5.44 3.54
CA GLU A 45 13.57 6.65 2.98
C GLU A 45 14.31 7.03 1.69
N GLU A 46 13.86 6.45 0.59
CA GLU A 46 14.37 6.75 -0.75
C GLU A 46 13.21 7.26 -1.60
N PRO A 47 13.28 8.51 -2.10
CA PRO A 47 12.17 9.08 -2.87
C PRO A 47 11.94 8.42 -4.23
N TYR A 48 12.99 7.88 -4.84
CA TYR A 48 12.90 7.38 -6.21
C TYR A 48 13.22 5.89 -6.28
N PHE A 49 12.26 5.09 -6.76
CA PHE A 49 12.40 3.64 -6.78
C PHE A 49 13.64 3.15 -7.54
N ALA A 50 14.05 3.88 -8.59
CA ALA A 50 15.21 3.49 -9.40
C ALA A 50 16.52 3.55 -8.60
N ASN A 51 16.53 4.25 -7.48
CA ASN A 51 17.70 4.37 -6.61
C ASN A 51 17.66 3.41 -5.42
N LEU A 52 16.62 2.59 -5.31
CA LEU A 52 16.54 1.63 -4.22
C LEU A 52 17.64 0.56 -4.32
N PRO A 53 18.25 0.15 -3.20
CA PRO A 53 19.10 -1.03 -3.21
C PRO A 53 18.32 -2.25 -3.69
N GLN A 54 19.00 -3.16 -4.39
CA GLN A 54 18.34 -4.31 -5.04
C GLN A 54 17.57 -5.20 -4.07
N ASN A 55 18.07 -5.35 -2.84
CA ASN A 55 17.38 -6.17 -1.84
C ASN A 55 16.01 -5.57 -1.47
N TYR A 56 15.91 -4.24 -1.41
CA TYR A 56 14.62 -3.56 -1.16
C TYR A 56 13.71 -3.64 -2.38
N ALA A 57 14.25 -3.42 -3.58
CA ALA A 57 13.45 -3.50 -4.80
C ALA A 57 12.87 -4.91 -4.98
N SER A 58 13.68 -5.95 -4.75
CA SER A 58 13.24 -7.34 -4.84
C SER A 58 12.19 -7.65 -3.78
N ALA A 59 12.43 -7.23 -2.53
CA ALA A 59 11.49 -7.47 -1.44
C ALA A 59 10.14 -6.81 -1.71
N LEU A 60 10.14 -5.59 -2.25
CA LEU A 60 8.90 -4.89 -2.59
C LEU A 60 8.10 -5.66 -3.64
N MET A 61 8.75 -6.12 -4.71
CA MET A 61 8.04 -6.81 -5.78
C MET A 61 7.49 -8.17 -5.33
N LEU A 62 8.28 -8.94 -4.58
CA LEU A 62 7.83 -10.22 -4.05
C LEU A 62 6.69 -10.06 -3.06
N THR A 63 6.77 -9.05 -2.19
CA THR A 63 5.72 -8.75 -1.24
C THR A 63 4.47 -8.25 -1.95
N ALA A 64 4.62 -7.39 -2.97
CA ALA A 64 3.50 -6.90 -3.76
C ALA A 64 2.71 -8.06 -4.39
N GLN A 65 3.41 -9.07 -4.91
CA GLN A 65 2.77 -10.24 -5.49
C GLN A 65 1.94 -11.00 -4.46
N LYS A 66 2.51 -11.22 -3.27
CA LYS A 66 1.83 -11.89 -2.17
C LYS A 66 0.60 -11.11 -1.71
N LEU A 67 0.73 -9.80 -1.54
CA LEU A 67 -0.36 -8.95 -1.11
C LEU A 67 -1.46 -8.88 -2.18
N ALA A 68 -1.08 -8.82 -3.45
CA ALA A 68 -2.04 -8.79 -4.54
C ALA A 68 -2.93 -10.04 -4.53
N GLN A 69 -2.37 -11.21 -4.26
CA GLN A 69 -3.13 -12.45 -4.16
C GLN A 69 -4.17 -12.36 -3.04
N ALA A 70 -3.79 -11.82 -1.89
CA ALA A 70 -4.72 -11.64 -0.77
C ALA A 70 -5.79 -10.60 -1.09
N LEU A 71 -5.40 -9.49 -1.72
CA LEU A 71 -6.33 -8.44 -2.13
C LEU A 71 -7.34 -8.94 -3.15
N ASP A 72 -6.89 -9.72 -4.15
CA ASP A 72 -7.77 -10.29 -5.16
C ASP A 72 -8.87 -11.15 -4.51
N ARG A 73 -8.50 -11.95 -3.52
CA ARG A 73 -9.44 -12.80 -2.80
C ARG A 73 -10.40 -11.99 -1.93
N ALA A 74 -9.88 -10.99 -1.24
CA ALA A 74 -10.69 -10.18 -0.32
C ALA A 74 -11.69 -9.29 -1.06
N THR A 75 -11.31 -8.79 -2.24
CA THR A 75 -12.12 -7.81 -2.98
C THR A 75 -12.86 -8.39 -4.18
N CYS A 76 -12.51 -9.60 -4.60
CA CYS A 76 -13.00 -10.22 -5.85
C CYS A 76 -12.68 -9.37 -7.07
N LYS A 77 -11.57 -8.63 -7.02
CA LYS A 77 -11.10 -7.79 -8.12
C LYS A 77 -9.64 -8.08 -8.39
N ARG A 78 -9.16 -7.68 -9.56
CA ARG A 78 -7.75 -7.80 -9.91
C ARG A 78 -6.99 -6.60 -9.35
N THR A 79 -5.89 -6.83 -8.66
CA THR A 79 -5.05 -5.77 -8.12
C THR A 79 -4.18 -5.17 -9.22
N GLN A 80 -4.19 -3.85 -9.31
CA GLN A 80 -3.31 -3.08 -10.17
C GLN A 80 -2.13 -2.60 -9.33
N LEU A 81 -0.93 -2.60 -9.92
CA LEU A 81 0.28 -2.11 -9.26
C LEU A 81 0.75 -0.84 -9.95
N MET A 82 0.98 0.20 -9.17
CA MET A 82 1.45 1.48 -9.71
C MET A 82 2.49 2.09 -8.77
N ILE A 83 3.58 2.58 -9.33
CA ILE A 83 4.58 3.37 -8.61
C ILE A 83 4.47 4.78 -9.15
N ALA A 84 3.87 5.66 -8.39
CA ALA A 84 3.65 7.04 -8.80
C ALA A 84 3.49 7.92 -7.57
N GLY A 85 3.68 9.22 -7.77
CA GLY A 85 3.52 10.18 -6.71
C GLY A 85 4.84 10.77 -6.29
N ARG A 86 4.82 12.08 -6.05
CA ARG A 86 5.99 12.85 -5.60
C ARG A 86 5.69 13.61 -4.32
N ASP A 87 4.45 13.47 -3.82
CA ASP A 87 4.00 14.22 -2.65
C ASP A 87 4.72 13.80 -1.38
N VAL A 88 5.07 12.51 -1.29
CA VAL A 88 5.84 11.99 -0.17
C VAL A 88 7.20 11.53 -0.68
N PRO A 89 8.32 12.07 -0.14
CA PRO A 89 9.66 11.73 -0.59
C PRO A 89 10.13 10.37 -0.05
N HIS A 90 9.37 9.35 -0.34
CA HIS A 90 9.56 7.98 0.12
C HIS A 90 8.85 7.08 -0.88
N THR A 91 9.59 6.21 -1.55
CA THR A 91 9.02 5.32 -2.55
C THR A 91 7.82 4.56 -1.99
N HIS A 92 6.74 4.52 -2.74
CA HIS A 92 5.55 3.75 -2.35
C HIS A 92 4.89 3.14 -3.56
N LEU A 93 4.52 1.86 -3.40
CA LEU A 93 3.81 1.11 -4.41
C LEU A 93 2.33 1.13 -4.06
N HIS A 94 1.50 1.53 -5.03
CA HIS A 94 0.05 1.48 -4.89
C HIS A 94 -0.44 0.12 -5.36
N LEU A 95 -1.12 -0.60 -4.49
CA LEU A 95 -1.84 -1.83 -4.83
C LEU A 95 -3.32 -1.50 -4.80
N ILE A 96 -3.93 -1.44 -5.98
CA ILE A 96 -5.29 -0.92 -6.14
C ILE A 96 -6.18 -2.02 -6.72
N PRO A 97 -7.04 -2.64 -5.87
CA PRO A 97 -8.01 -3.63 -6.37
C PRO A 97 -9.02 -2.95 -7.28
N SER A 98 -9.00 -3.28 -8.57
CA SER A 98 -9.89 -2.65 -9.53
C SER A 98 -9.92 -3.43 -10.84
N ASN A 99 -11.10 -3.52 -11.44
CA ASN A 99 -11.27 -4.09 -12.78
C ASN A 99 -11.37 -3.01 -13.85
N SER A 100 -11.15 -1.73 -13.49
CA SER A 100 -11.30 -0.60 -14.40
C SER A 100 -10.09 0.32 -14.36
N MET A 101 -9.56 0.66 -15.53
CA MET A 101 -8.48 1.66 -15.64
C MET A 101 -8.94 3.05 -15.20
N HIS A 102 -10.25 3.30 -15.23
CA HIS A 102 -10.80 4.56 -14.73
C HIS A 102 -10.44 4.80 -13.26
N ASP A 103 -10.49 3.74 -12.45
CA ASP A 103 -10.17 3.86 -11.01
C ASP A 103 -8.75 4.35 -10.76
N LEU A 104 -7.81 4.06 -11.68
CA LEU A 104 -6.43 4.50 -11.55
C LEU A 104 -6.24 5.98 -11.93
N ARG A 105 -7.18 6.55 -12.66
CA ARG A 105 -7.10 7.92 -13.19
C ARG A 105 -7.98 8.92 -12.47
N LYS A 106 -8.91 8.44 -11.66
CA LYS A 106 -9.85 9.33 -10.98
C LYS A 106 -9.11 10.14 -9.91
N GLU A 107 -9.51 11.39 -9.76
CA GLU A 107 -8.96 12.28 -8.76
C GLU A 107 -9.65 12.15 -7.41
N GLU A 108 -10.91 11.73 -7.44
CA GLU A 108 -11.71 11.58 -6.22
C GLU A 108 -11.36 10.31 -5.48
N THR A 109 -11.18 10.43 -4.17
CA THR A 109 -10.94 9.30 -3.30
C THR A 109 -12.18 9.01 -2.47
N LEU A 110 -12.25 7.80 -1.92
CA LEU A 110 -13.36 7.39 -1.09
C LEU A 110 -13.19 7.90 0.34
N ASN A 111 -14.32 8.16 1.00
CA ASN A 111 -14.35 8.49 2.42
C ASN A 111 -14.93 7.29 3.17
N LEU A 112 -14.04 6.39 3.61
CA LEU A 112 -14.43 5.21 4.36
C LEU A 112 -14.34 5.50 5.86
N THR A 113 -15.30 4.98 6.61
CA THR A 113 -15.28 5.13 8.08
C THR A 113 -14.17 4.26 8.68
N PRO A 114 -13.72 4.57 9.92
CA PRO A 114 -12.75 3.70 10.59
C PRO A 114 -13.24 2.25 10.71
N GLU A 115 -14.54 2.03 10.91
CA GLU A 115 -15.12 0.70 10.99
C GLU A 115 -15.01 -0.03 9.66
N GLU A 116 -15.29 0.66 8.55
CA GLU A 116 -15.14 0.10 7.20
C GLU A 116 -13.67 -0.23 6.90
N MET A 117 -12.75 0.66 7.28
CA MET A 117 -11.31 0.43 7.08
C MET A 117 -10.84 -0.79 7.87
N LYS A 118 -11.29 -0.94 9.11
CA LYS A 118 -10.93 -2.09 9.96
C LYS A 118 -11.50 -3.39 9.40
N GLU A 119 -12.71 -3.36 8.87
CA GLU A 119 -13.32 -4.53 8.26
C GLU A 119 -12.54 -4.97 7.01
N ILE A 120 -12.17 -4.02 6.16
CA ILE A 120 -11.36 -4.29 4.97
C ILE A 120 -10.01 -4.88 5.37
N GLN A 121 -9.35 -4.27 6.35
CA GLN A 121 -8.08 -4.77 6.90
C GLN A 121 -8.21 -6.21 7.36
N SER A 122 -9.26 -6.50 8.12
CA SER A 122 -9.51 -7.84 8.66
C SER A 122 -9.73 -8.86 7.55
N GLN A 123 -10.48 -8.50 6.51
CA GLN A 123 -10.72 -9.37 5.36
C GLN A 123 -9.42 -9.69 4.62
N ILE A 124 -8.59 -8.69 4.39
CA ILE A 124 -7.31 -8.88 3.71
C ILE A 124 -6.40 -9.79 4.54
N LEU A 125 -6.30 -9.52 5.84
CA LEU A 125 -5.45 -10.30 6.75
C LEU A 125 -5.87 -11.76 6.80
N SER A 126 -7.15 -12.07 6.61
CA SER A 126 -7.64 -13.44 6.63
C SER A 126 -7.10 -14.28 5.47
N PHE A 127 -6.57 -13.65 4.43
CA PHE A 127 -6.00 -14.34 3.26
C PHE A 127 -4.46 -14.29 3.24
N LEU A 128 -3.85 -13.71 4.25
CA LEU A 128 -2.39 -13.65 4.35
C LEU A 128 -1.81 -14.79 5.19
#